data_89401671f1d5230495894ea0d05a6d36
#
_entry.id   89401671f1d5230495894ea0d05a6d36
#
_cell.length_a   1.000
_cell.length_b   1.000
_cell.length_c   1.000
_cell.angle_alpha   90.00
_cell.angle_beta   90.00
_cell.angle_gamma   90.00
#
_symmetry.space_group_name_H-M   'P 1'
#
loop_
_entity.id
_entity.type
_entity.pdbx_description
1 polymer ?
#
loop_
_entity_poly.entity_id
_entity_poly.type
_entity_poly.pdbx_seq_one_letter_code
_entity_poly.pdbx_strand_id
1 'polypeptide(L)'
;VVRSRGLGDVYKRQVALPAFGIVSDLISIHARKNIFGFRMMVWAIVGIGALSFIVWAHHMYVSGMNPYFGFFFATTTLIIAVPTALKVYNWILTLWKGNIHLTIPMLFCLGFIVTFLNGGLTGLFLGNVIVDVPLSDTYFVVAHFHMVMGIAPVLVILGAIYHWYPLITGKMLHDGMGRFHFWITFVGSYLIYFPMHYLGFIGVPRRYYEMGQTEALYTSSAADLNVFITIAALAVGFAQLVF
;
A
#
# COMPACT_ATOMS: atom_id res chain seq x y z
N VAL A 1 0.10 -20.92 -15.38
CA VAL A 1 0.38 -20.32 -14.06
C VAL A 1 1.34 -19.13 -14.15
N VAL A 2 2.43 -19.22 -14.91
CA VAL A 2 3.40 -18.12 -15.10
C VAL A 2 2.78 -16.93 -15.83
N ARG A 3 1.95 -17.17 -16.84
CA ARG A 3 1.31 -16.12 -17.66
C ARG A 3 0.31 -15.27 -16.85
N SER A 4 -0.42 -15.87 -15.90
CA SER A 4 -1.36 -15.17 -15.06
C SER A 4 -0.70 -14.30 -13.98
N ARG A 5 0.50 -14.66 -13.50
CA ARG A 5 1.23 -13.86 -12.50
C ARG A 5 1.82 -12.58 -13.11
N GLY A 6 2.34 -12.63 -14.33
CA GLY A 6 2.84 -11.44 -15.03
C GLY A 6 1.72 -10.42 -15.33
N LEU A 7 0.52 -10.88 -15.67
CA LEU A 7 -0.65 -10.00 -15.85
C LEU A 7 -1.07 -9.32 -14.53
N GLY A 8 -0.97 -10.02 -13.39
CA GLY A 8 -1.26 -9.43 -12.09
C GLY A 8 -0.42 -8.20 -11.77
N ASP A 9 0.87 -8.20 -12.14
CA ASP A 9 1.75 -7.06 -11.94
C ASP A 9 1.41 -5.87 -12.84
N VAL A 10 0.93 -6.12 -14.06
CA VAL A 10 0.44 -5.07 -14.97
C VAL A 10 -0.78 -4.39 -14.37
N TYR A 11 -1.77 -5.13 -13.87
CA TYR A 11 -2.96 -4.57 -13.24
C TYR A 11 -2.67 -3.78 -11.98
N LYS A 12 -1.74 -4.24 -11.14
CA LYS A 12 -1.30 -3.50 -9.94
C LYS A 12 -0.77 -2.10 -10.28
N ARG A 13 -0.04 -1.96 -11.38
CA ARG A 13 0.50 -0.68 -11.84
C ARG A 13 -0.58 0.26 -12.35
N GLN A 14 -1.63 -0.26 -12.97
CA GLN A 14 -2.77 0.54 -13.43
C GLN A 14 -3.49 1.26 -12.29
N VAL A 15 -3.42 0.75 -11.06
CA VAL A 15 -3.99 1.40 -9.87
C VAL A 15 -3.00 2.35 -9.20
N ALA A 16 -1.73 1.93 -9.03
CA ALA A 16 -0.75 2.71 -8.28
C ALA A 16 -0.28 3.97 -9.03
N LEU A 17 -0.01 3.88 -10.32
CA LEU A 17 0.51 5.03 -11.07
C LEU A 17 -0.48 6.21 -11.15
N PRO A 18 -1.78 6.00 -11.44
CA PRO A 18 -2.77 7.07 -11.32
C PRO A 18 -2.88 7.63 -9.91
N ALA A 19 -2.86 6.79 -8.87
CA ALA A 19 -2.89 7.25 -7.49
C ALA A 19 -1.70 8.18 -7.17
N PHE A 20 -0.52 7.90 -7.69
CA PHE A 20 0.65 8.79 -7.55
C PHE A 20 0.46 10.15 -8.22
N GLY A 21 -0.23 10.20 -9.35
CA GLY A 21 -0.61 11.45 -10.01
C GLY A 21 -1.59 12.25 -9.16
N ILE A 22 -2.69 11.61 -8.78
CA ILE A 22 -3.76 12.23 -8.00
C ILE A 22 -3.24 12.78 -6.66
N VAL A 23 -2.49 11.98 -5.89
CA VAL A 23 -1.94 12.44 -4.60
C VAL A 23 -0.99 13.62 -4.77
N SER A 24 -0.21 13.65 -5.86
CA SER A 24 0.70 14.75 -6.15
C SER A 24 -0.07 16.04 -6.41
N ASP A 25 -1.16 15.97 -7.16
CA ASP A 25 -2.03 17.10 -7.45
C ASP A 25 -2.73 17.61 -6.19
N LEU A 26 -3.38 16.72 -5.44
CA LEU A 26 -4.09 17.05 -4.20
C LEU A 26 -3.16 17.69 -3.15
N ILE A 27 -1.95 17.14 -2.95
CA ILE A 27 -0.97 17.71 -2.02
C ILE A 27 -0.59 19.12 -2.44
N SER A 28 -0.32 19.33 -3.72
CA SER A 28 0.04 20.66 -4.26
C SER A 28 -1.07 21.68 -3.99
N ILE A 29 -2.32 21.33 -4.28
CA ILE A 29 -3.48 22.20 -4.10
C ILE A 29 -3.69 22.52 -2.61
N HIS A 30 -3.74 21.52 -1.74
CA HIS A 30 -4.07 21.70 -0.33
C HIS A 30 -2.90 22.18 0.55
N ALA A 31 -1.65 22.06 0.08
CA ALA A 31 -0.48 22.70 0.67
C ALA A 31 -0.20 24.09 0.08
N ARG A 32 -0.97 24.52 -0.94
CA ARG A 32 -0.79 25.80 -1.66
C ARG A 32 0.67 26.01 -2.10
N LYS A 33 1.29 24.95 -2.57
CA LYS A 33 2.70 24.97 -2.97
C LYS A 33 2.92 24.05 -4.15
N ASN A 34 3.69 24.53 -5.13
CA ASN A 34 4.09 23.70 -6.27
C ASN A 34 4.84 22.45 -5.80
N ILE A 35 4.65 21.34 -6.50
CA ILE A 35 5.36 20.09 -6.22
C ILE A 35 6.87 20.33 -6.25
N PHE A 36 7.51 19.92 -5.16
CA PHE A 36 8.96 19.93 -5.06
C PHE A 36 9.55 18.91 -6.04
N GLY A 37 10.54 19.36 -6.83
CA GLY A 37 11.25 18.46 -7.73
C GLY A 37 10.40 17.82 -8.82
N PHE A 38 9.50 18.57 -9.47
CA PHE A 38 8.58 18.04 -10.49
C PHE A 38 9.26 17.14 -11.53
N ARG A 39 10.42 17.56 -12.07
CA ARG A 39 11.17 16.73 -13.04
C ARG A 39 11.62 15.40 -12.42
N MET A 40 12.08 15.41 -11.17
CA MET A 40 12.45 14.18 -10.45
C MET A 40 11.23 13.27 -10.23
N MET A 41 10.05 13.85 -9.94
CA MET A 41 8.80 13.08 -9.82
C MET A 41 8.44 12.36 -11.11
N VAL A 42 8.54 13.05 -12.25
CA VAL A 42 8.26 12.45 -13.57
C VAL A 42 9.25 11.32 -13.87
N TRP A 43 10.55 11.55 -13.71
CA TRP A 43 11.57 10.52 -13.95
C TRP A 43 11.46 9.36 -12.98
N ALA A 44 11.07 9.61 -11.72
CA ALA A 44 10.82 8.54 -10.75
C ALA A 44 9.64 7.64 -11.20
N ILE A 45 8.55 8.21 -11.72
CA ILE A 45 7.42 7.44 -12.25
C ILE A 45 7.85 6.61 -13.46
N VAL A 46 8.56 7.21 -14.40
CA VAL A 46 9.09 6.51 -15.58
C VAL A 46 10.04 5.38 -15.16
N GLY A 47 10.94 5.66 -14.20
CA GLY A 47 11.88 4.67 -13.66
C GLY A 47 11.16 3.49 -12.98
N ILE A 48 10.15 3.76 -12.14
CA ILE A 48 9.31 2.72 -11.54
C ILE A 48 8.62 1.89 -12.62
N GLY A 49 8.05 2.53 -13.63
CA GLY A 49 7.40 1.85 -14.75
C GLY A 49 8.37 0.92 -15.49
N ALA A 50 9.54 1.41 -15.88
CA ALA A 50 10.55 0.65 -16.59
C ALA A 50 11.12 -0.52 -15.77
N LEU A 51 11.56 -0.25 -14.52
CA LEU A 51 12.12 -1.27 -13.63
C LEU A 51 11.11 -2.37 -13.32
N SER A 52 9.84 -2.02 -13.21
CA SER A 52 8.78 -2.98 -12.93
C SER A 52 8.70 -4.14 -13.92
N PHE A 53 9.12 -3.97 -15.17
CA PHE A 53 9.16 -5.06 -16.14
C PHE A 53 10.27 -6.08 -15.85
N ILE A 54 11.29 -5.69 -15.09
CA ILE A 54 12.49 -6.50 -14.83
C ILE A 54 12.40 -7.21 -13.47
N VAL A 55 11.50 -6.79 -12.56
CA VAL A 55 11.47 -7.27 -11.15
C VAL A 55 10.43 -8.35 -10.87
N TRP A 56 9.55 -8.69 -11.81
CA TRP A 56 8.37 -9.54 -11.59
C TRP A 56 8.67 -10.91 -10.96
N ALA A 57 9.85 -11.47 -11.18
CA ALA A 57 10.20 -12.80 -10.69
C ALA A 57 10.61 -12.83 -9.20
N HIS A 58 10.61 -11.70 -8.50
CA HIS A 58 10.78 -11.69 -7.04
C HIS A 58 9.65 -12.44 -6.28
N HIS A 59 8.52 -12.67 -6.91
CA HIS A 59 7.46 -13.52 -6.34
C HIS A 59 7.70 -15.03 -6.52
N MET A 60 8.85 -15.42 -7.02
CA MET A 60 9.14 -16.80 -7.44
C MET A 60 10.41 -17.36 -6.80
N TYR A 61 10.97 -16.73 -5.77
CA TYR A 61 12.21 -17.17 -5.13
C TYR A 61 12.13 -18.61 -4.61
N VAL A 62 11.00 -19.02 -4.06
CA VAL A 62 10.76 -20.38 -3.52
C VAL A 62 10.24 -21.38 -4.55
N SER A 63 10.17 -21.02 -5.85
CA SER A 63 9.67 -21.90 -6.91
C SER A 63 10.74 -22.78 -7.57
N GLY A 64 11.92 -22.93 -6.95
CA GLY A 64 13.05 -23.66 -7.53
C GLY A 64 13.89 -22.82 -8.49
N MET A 65 13.89 -21.50 -8.35
CA MET A 65 14.69 -20.58 -9.16
C MET A 65 16.19 -20.80 -8.92
N ASN A 66 16.97 -20.72 -10.01
CA ASN A 66 18.42 -20.75 -9.89
C ASN A 66 18.91 -19.57 -9.02
N PRO A 67 19.85 -19.78 -8.07
CA PRO A 67 20.34 -18.75 -7.15
C PRO A 67 20.86 -17.47 -7.83
N TYR A 68 21.49 -17.59 -9.02
CA TYR A 68 21.94 -16.42 -9.78
C TYR A 68 20.79 -15.53 -10.23
N PHE A 69 19.68 -16.12 -10.69
CA PHE A 69 18.47 -15.36 -11.02
C PHE A 69 17.81 -14.80 -9.77
N GLY A 70 17.81 -15.53 -8.67
CA GLY A 70 17.33 -15.02 -7.38
C GLY A 70 18.07 -13.75 -6.95
N PHE A 71 19.40 -13.77 -7.02
CA PHE A 71 20.22 -12.59 -6.73
C PHE A 71 19.97 -11.43 -7.70
N PHE A 72 19.86 -11.71 -9.00
CA PHE A 72 19.55 -10.69 -10.01
C PHE A 72 18.22 -10.01 -9.72
N PHE A 73 17.14 -10.79 -9.49
CA PHE A 73 15.82 -10.22 -9.21
C PHE A 73 15.72 -9.53 -7.85
N ALA A 74 16.47 -9.97 -6.85
CA ALA A 74 16.57 -9.27 -5.58
C ALA A 74 17.24 -7.90 -5.77
N THR A 75 18.35 -7.84 -6.49
CA THR A 75 19.07 -6.60 -6.75
C THR A 75 18.20 -5.61 -7.54
N THR A 76 17.55 -6.03 -8.62
CA THR A 76 16.67 -5.17 -9.42
C THR A 76 15.46 -4.71 -8.61
N THR A 77 14.92 -5.57 -7.73
CA THR A 77 13.82 -5.23 -6.82
C THR A 77 14.23 -4.19 -5.80
N LEU A 78 15.42 -4.28 -5.22
CA LEU A 78 15.92 -3.28 -4.28
C LEU A 78 16.22 -1.93 -4.98
N ILE A 79 16.64 -1.96 -6.25
CA ILE A 79 16.85 -0.72 -7.03
C ILE A 79 15.56 0.07 -7.21
N ILE A 80 14.39 -0.58 -7.35
CA ILE A 80 13.11 0.12 -7.51
C ILE A 80 12.71 0.91 -6.25
N ALA A 81 13.30 0.60 -5.09
CA ALA A 81 13.10 1.36 -3.87
C ALA A 81 13.62 2.80 -3.98
N VAL A 82 14.66 3.03 -4.78
CA VAL A 82 15.27 4.36 -4.95
C VAL A 82 14.29 5.35 -5.59
N PRO A 83 13.74 5.14 -6.79
CA PRO A 83 12.77 6.07 -7.36
C PRO A 83 11.48 6.16 -6.52
N THR A 84 11.10 5.10 -5.82
CA THR A 84 9.95 5.11 -4.92
C THR A 84 10.20 6.01 -3.70
N ALA A 85 11.37 5.91 -3.08
CA ALA A 85 11.78 6.76 -1.96
C ALA A 85 11.87 8.24 -2.39
N LEU A 86 12.40 8.53 -3.58
CA LEU A 86 12.45 9.89 -4.13
C LEU A 86 11.06 10.52 -4.24
N LYS A 87 10.03 9.74 -4.60
CA LYS A 87 8.65 10.23 -4.64
C LYS A 87 8.13 10.60 -3.27
N VAL A 88 8.29 9.72 -2.28
CA VAL A 88 7.88 9.98 -0.90
C VAL A 88 8.59 11.22 -0.36
N TYR A 89 9.89 11.31 -0.58
CA TYR A 89 10.69 12.47 -0.20
C TYR A 89 10.16 13.76 -0.82
N ASN A 90 9.85 13.77 -2.12
CA ASN A 90 9.31 14.93 -2.80
C ASN A 90 7.92 15.34 -2.30
N TRP A 91 7.05 14.39 -1.92
CA TRP A 91 5.77 14.71 -1.28
C TRP A 91 5.98 15.35 0.09
N ILE A 92 6.88 14.81 0.92
CA ILE A 92 7.23 15.40 2.22
C ILE A 92 7.81 16.81 2.05
N LEU A 93 8.72 17.02 1.09
CA LEU A 93 9.28 18.34 0.81
C LEU A 93 8.27 19.33 0.20
N THR A 94 7.25 18.83 -0.48
CA THR A 94 6.13 19.67 -0.93
C THR A 94 5.32 20.15 0.28
N LEU A 95 5.10 19.30 1.27
CA LEU A 95 4.45 19.68 2.54
C LEU A 95 5.33 20.60 3.39
N TRP A 96 6.63 20.41 3.37
CA TRP A 96 7.59 21.20 4.16
C TRP A 96 7.51 22.68 3.79
N LYS A 97 7.27 23.55 4.79
CA LYS A 97 7.04 25.00 4.61
C LYS A 97 5.88 25.34 3.64
N GLY A 98 4.95 24.42 3.43
CA GLY A 98 3.69 24.70 2.74
C GLY A 98 2.65 25.29 3.70
N ASN A 99 1.67 26.01 3.17
CA ASN A 99 0.49 26.43 3.92
C ASN A 99 -0.53 25.29 3.93
N ILE A 100 -0.34 24.33 4.84
CA ILE A 100 -1.12 23.11 4.91
C ILE A 100 -2.50 23.38 5.47
N HIS A 101 -3.52 23.12 4.68
CA HIS A 101 -4.91 23.09 5.12
C HIS A 101 -5.34 21.63 5.34
N LEU A 102 -5.64 21.28 6.60
CA LEU A 102 -6.11 19.95 6.99
C LEU A 102 -7.58 19.72 6.60
N THR A 103 -7.84 19.85 5.32
CA THR A 103 -9.11 19.46 4.69
C THR A 103 -9.21 17.94 4.61
N ILE A 104 -10.42 17.41 4.38
CA ILE A 104 -10.63 15.96 4.24
C ILE A 104 -9.71 15.36 3.15
N PRO A 105 -9.62 15.93 1.92
CA PRO A 105 -8.69 15.42 0.90
C PRO A 105 -7.24 15.39 1.39
N MET A 106 -6.79 16.41 2.12
CA MET A 106 -5.42 16.44 2.65
C MET A 106 -5.19 15.36 3.71
N LEU A 107 -6.17 15.09 4.59
CA LEU A 107 -6.06 14.00 5.56
C LEU A 107 -5.88 12.65 4.85
N PHE A 108 -6.64 12.39 3.81
CA PHE A 108 -6.49 11.18 2.99
C PHE A 108 -5.14 11.10 2.28
N CYS A 109 -4.59 12.22 1.80
CA CYS A 109 -3.25 12.26 1.22
C CYS A 109 -2.14 11.99 2.25
N LEU A 110 -2.27 12.54 3.47
CA LEU A 110 -1.34 12.24 4.57
C LEU A 110 -1.43 10.77 4.98
N GLY A 111 -2.65 10.24 5.09
CA GLY A 111 -2.89 8.81 5.33
C GLY A 111 -2.25 7.93 4.26
N PHE A 112 -2.35 8.32 2.99
CA PHE A 112 -1.66 7.64 1.89
C PHE A 112 -0.14 7.62 2.09
N ILE A 113 0.50 8.78 2.35
CA ILE A 113 1.96 8.85 2.50
C ILE A 113 2.43 7.91 3.61
N VAL A 114 1.76 7.95 4.77
CA VAL A 114 2.13 7.11 5.92
C VAL A 114 1.94 5.63 5.61
N THR A 115 0.81 5.26 5.02
CA THR A 115 0.49 3.86 4.68
C THR A 115 1.42 3.33 3.59
N PHE A 116 1.67 4.14 2.56
CA PHE A 116 2.56 3.77 1.46
C PHE A 116 4.02 3.63 1.93
N LEU A 117 4.48 4.50 2.83
CA LEU A 117 5.81 4.41 3.44
C LEU A 117 5.97 3.13 4.25
N ASN A 118 5.02 2.84 5.14
CA ASN A 118 5.06 1.62 5.96
C ASN A 118 5.00 0.35 5.10
N GLY A 119 4.10 0.30 4.11
CA GLY A 119 4.04 -0.80 3.16
C GLY A 119 5.31 -0.93 2.32
N GLY A 120 5.90 0.19 1.90
CA GLY A 120 7.17 0.20 1.15
C GLY A 120 8.35 -0.33 1.97
N LEU A 121 8.44 0.00 3.25
CA LEU A 121 9.47 -0.53 4.14
C LEU A 121 9.37 -2.05 4.30
N THR A 122 8.15 -2.60 4.44
CA THR A 122 7.96 -4.06 4.49
C THR A 122 8.34 -4.75 3.16
N GLY A 123 8.27 -4.03 2.04
CA GLY A 123 8.74 -4.50 0.74
C GLY A 123 10.24 -4.74 0.66
N LEU A 124 11.06 -4.04 1.45
CA LEU A 124 12.49 -4.28 1.52
C LEU A 124 12.81 -5.66 2.11
N PHE A 125 12.02 -6.13 3.06
CA PHE A 125 12.13 -7.49 3.62
C PHE A 125 11.83 -8.55 2.54
N LEU A 126 10.74 -8.38 1.80
CA LEU A 126 10.34 -9.31 0.74
C LEU A 126 11.21 -9.20 -0.52
N GLY A 127 11.90 -8.08 -0.72
CA GLY A 127 12.84 -7.90 -1.82
C GLY A 127 14.16 -8.65 -1.62
N ASN A 128 14.50 -9.03 -0.39
CA ASN A 128 15.70 -9.78 -0.06
C ASN A 128 15.38 -11.27 -0.06
N VAL A 129 16.06 -12.05 -0.92
CA VAL A 129 15.82 -13.51 -1.07
C VAL A 129 15.88 -14.25 0.25
N ILE A 130 16.91 -13.98 1.09
CA ILE A 130 17.12 -14.71 2.34
C ILE A 130 15.97 -14.46 3.33
N VAL A 131 15.46 -13.24 3.36
CA VAL A 131 14.36 -12.86 4.25
C VAL A 131 13.01 -13.28 3.67
N ASP A 132 12.88 -13.28 2.34
CA ASP A 132 11.63 -13.68 1.66
C ASP A 132 11.35 -15.17 1.80
N VAL A 133 12.37 -16.03 1.80
CA VAL A 133 12.18 -17.50 1.87
C VAL A 133 11.24 -17.93 3.02
N PRO A 134 11.41 -17.51 4.28
CA PRO A 134 10.48 -17.83 5.34
C PRO A 134 9.16 -17.05 5.31
N LEU A 135 9.12 -15.88 4.65
CA LEU A 135 7.95 -15.01 4.61
C LEU A 135 7.10 -15.22 3.35
N SER A 136 7.65 -15.88 2.34
CA SER A 136 6.97 -16.14 1.08
C SER A 136 5.70 -16.97 1.31
N ASP A 137 4.63 -16.58 0.63
CA ASP A 137 3.30 -17.21 0.75
C ASP A 137 2.69 -17.22 2.17
N THR A 138 3.16 -16.33 3.05
CA THR A 138 2.55 -16.08 4.38
C THR A 138 1.63 -14.84 4.38
N TYR A 139 0.96 -14.61 5.51
CA TYR A 139 0.18 -13.38 5.75
C TYR A 139 1.01 -12.10 5.71
N PHE A 140 2.34 -12.17 5.88
CA PHE A 140 3.22 -11.02 5.75
C PHE A 140 3.16 -10.42 4.34
N VAL A 141 3.17 -11.28 3.32
CA VAL A 141 3.03 -10.84 1.91
C VAL A 141 1.67 -10.21 1.69
N VAL A 142 0.61 -10.76 2.28
CA VAL A 142 -0.77 -10.23 2.18
C VAL A 142 -0.83 -8.84 2.79
N ALA A 143 -0.31 -8.65 3.98
CA ALA A 143 -0.27 -7.36 4.66
C ALA A 143 0.51 -6.31 3.86
N HIS A 144 1.70 -6.68 3.37
CA HIS A 144 2.54 -5.81 2.55
C HIS A 144 1.79 -5.27 1.33
N PHE A 145 1.27 -6.13 0.47
CA PHE A 145 0.67 -5.65 -0.77
C PHE A 145 -0.66 -4.92 -0.52
N HIS A 146 -1.40 -5.24 0.55
CA HIS A 146 -2.59 -4.48 0.91
C HIS A 146 -2.25 -3.07 1.39
N MET A 147 -1.17 -2.88 2.13
CA MET A 147 -0.76 -1.53 2.52
C MET A 147 -0.29 -0.70 1.32
N VAL A 148 0.46 -1.28 0.38
CA VAL A 148 1.00 -0.57 -0.79
C VAL A 148 -0.03 -0.37 -1.89
N MET A 149 -0.82 -1.41 -2.22
CA MET A 149 -1.68 -1.47 -3.41
C MET A 149 -3.17 -1.53 -3.10
N GLY A 150 -3.55 -1.99 -1.91
CA GLY A 150 -4.93 -2.03 -1.46
C GLY A 150 -5.35 -0.68 -0.89
N ILE A 151 -4.95 -0.41 0.34
CA ILE A 151 -5.43 0.74 1.11
C ILE A 151 -4.81 2.07 0.66
N ALA A 152 -3.52 2.13 0.35
CA ALA A 152 -2.90 3.40 -0.02
C ALA A 152 -3.60 4.04 -1.24
N PRO A 153 -3.81 3.37 -2.38
CA PRO A 153 -4.57 3.94 -3.48
C PRO A 153 -6.03 4.24 -3.14
N VAL A 154 -6.69 3.41 -2.32
CA VAL A 154 -8.08 3.66 -1.88
C VAL A 154 -8.17 4.97 -1.11
N LEU A 155 -7.25 5.25 -0.19
CA LEU A 155 -7.20 6.53 0.51
C LEU A 155 -7.09 7.71 -0.46
N VAL A 156 -6.25 7.60 -1.51
CA VAL A 156 -6.14 8.65 -2.53
C VAL A 156 -7.42 8.82 -3.32
N ILE A 157 -8.06 7.73 -3.73
CA ILE A 157 -9.32 7.76 -4.47
C ILE A 157 -10.42 8.43 -3.63
N LEU A 158 -10.55 8.06 -2.37
CA LEU A 158 -11.49 8.71 -1.45
C LEU A 158 -11.19 10.20 -1.29
N GLY A 159 -9.92 10.57 -1.09
CA GLY A 159 -9.50 11.98 -1.06
C GLY A 159 -9.86 12.74 -2.34
N ALA A 160 -9.68 12.10 -3.50
CA ALA A 160 -10.04 12.67 -4.80
C ALA A 160 -11.56 12.87 -4.93
N ILE A 161 -12.36 11.91 -4.48
CA ILE A 161 -13.82 12.03 -4.50
C ILE A 161 -14.24 13.23 -3.63
N TYR A 162 -13.73 13.35 -2.40
CA TYR A 162 -14.02 14.50 -1.54
C TYR A 162 -13.60 15.83 -2.15
N HIS A 163 -12.51 15.84 -2.95
CA HIS A 163 -12.03 17.05 -3.61
C HIS A 163 -12.88 17.41 -4.84
N TRP A 164 -13.18 16.45 -5.70
CA TRP A 164 -13.86 16.70 -6.96
C TRP A 164 -15.38 16.72 -6.87
N TYR A 165 -15.99 16.06 -5.86
CA TYR A 165 -17.43 16.04 -5.69
C TYR A 165 -18.06 17.45 -5.68
N PRO A 166 -17.55 18.43 -4.89
CA PRO A 166 -18.08 19.78 -4.93
C PRO A 166 -17.92 20.46 -6.29
N LEU A 167 -16.83 20.18 -7.00
CA LEU A 167 -16.57 20.77 -8.33
C LEU A 167 -17.53 20.23 -9.40
N ILE A 168 -17.96 18.96 -9.27
CA ILE A 168 -18.85 18.31 -10.23
C ILE A 168 -20.32 18.62 -9.92
N THR A 169 -20.69 18.58 -8.64
CA THR A 169 -22.10 18.63 -8.20
C THR A 169 -22.54 20.01 -7.70
N GLY A 170 -21.59 20.90 -7.38
CA GLY A 170 -21.85 22.16 -6.72
C GLY A 170 -22.27 22.04 -5.25
N LYS A 171 -22.24 20.83 -4.65
CA LYS A 171 -22.67 20.54 -3.27
C LYS A 171 -21.47 20.13 -2.44
N MET A 172 -21.38 20.67 -1.21
CA MET A 172 -20.36 20.24 -0.24
C MET A 172 -20.82 19.00 0.53
N LEU A 173 -19.89 18.06 0.74
CA LEU A 173 -20.08 16.93 1.64
C LEU A 173 -19.91 17.39 3.09
N HIS A 174 -20.54 16.68 4.04
CA HIS A 174 -20.50 17.04 5.45
C HIS A 174 -19.10 16.83 6.04
N ASP A 175 -18.44 17.89 6.52
CA ASP A 175 -17.05 17.87 6.97
C ASP A 175 -16.81 16.91 8.16
N GLY A 176 -17.71 16.91 9.16
CA GLY A 176 -17.61 16.03 10.33
C GLY A 176 -17.69 14.54 9.96
N MET A 177 -18.62 14.17 9.09
CA MET A 177 -18.76 12.79 8.59
C MET A 177 -17.53 12.39 7.77
N GLY A 178 -17.01 13.28 6.93
CA GLY A 178 -15.81 13.00 6.15
C GLY A 178 -14.56 12.79 7.00
N ARG A 179 -14.38 13.56 8.09
CA ARG A 179 -13.30 13.34 9.05
C ARG A 179 -13.46 12.00 9.79
N PHE A 180 -14.67 11.67 10.22
CA PHE A 180 -14.99 10.39 10.84
C PHE A 180 -14.68 9.22 9.89
N HIS A 181 -15.12 9.32 8.62
CA HIS A 181 -14.84 8.35 7.59
C HIS A 181 -13.33 8.14 7.38
N PHE A 182 -12.55 9.23 7.31
CA PHE A 182 -11.10 9.15 7.20
C PHE A 182 -10.49 8.39 8.38
N TRP A 183 -10.82 8.76 9.62
CA TRP A 183 -10.19 8.17 10.79
C TRP A 183 -10.52 6.68 10.95
N ILE A 184 -11.77 6.29 10.72
CA ILE A 184 -12.14 4.86 10.77
C ILE A 184 -11.43 4.08 9.66
N THR A 185 -11.40 4.61 8.45
CA THR A 185 -10.73 3.94 7.33
C THR A 185 -9.23 3.82 7.58
N PHE A 186 -8.57 4.89 8.02
CA PHE A 186 -7.12 4.91 8.24
C PHE A 186 -6.73 4.04 9.44
N VAL A 187 -7.29 4.28 10.61
CA VAL A 187 -6.96 3.51 11.83
C VAL A 187 -7.39 2.06 11.69
N GLY A 188 -8.59 1.81 11.17
CA GLY A 188 -9.09 0.46 10.95
C GLY A 188 -8.23 -0.34 9.98
N SER A 189 -7.68 0.29 8.94
CA SER A 189 -6.73 -0.37 8.04
C SER A 189 -5.47 -0.83 8.77
N TYR A 190 -4.96 -0.04 9.71
CA TYR A 190 -3.82 -0.44 10.54
C TYR A 190 -4.17 -1.56 11.52
N LEU A 191 -5.38 -1.56 12.09
CA LEU A 191 -5.85 -2.65 12.95
C LEU A 191 -6.05 -3.96 12.18
N ILE A 192 -6.24 -3.91 10.86
CA ILE A 192 -6.32 -5.08 10.00
C ILE A 192 -4.92 -5.57 9.59
N TYR A 193 -4.14 -4.70 8.95
CA TYR A 193 -2.94 -5.15 8.24
C TYR A 193 -1.69 -5.21 9.13
N PHE A 194 -1.61 -4.45 10.21
CA PHE A 194 -0.49 -4.52 11.13
C PHE A 194 -0.41 -5.89 11.86
N PRO A 195 -1.51 -6.40 12.44
CA PRO A 195 -1.53 -7.75 12.99
C PRO A 195 -1.28 -8.85 11.96
N MET A 196 -1.68 -8.63 10.69
CA MET A 196 -1.36 -9.59 9.62
C MET A 196 0.14 -9.75 9.38
N HIS A 197 0.97 -8.70 9.55
CA HIS A 197 2.42 -8.85 9.48
C HIS A 197 2.92 -9.79 10.57
N TYR A 198 2.40 -9.66 11.80
CA TYR A 198 2.75 -10.54 12.89
C TYR A 198 2.35 -12.00 12.61
N LEU A 199 1.13 -12.24 12.12
CA LEU A 199 0.70 -13.56 11.70
C LEU A 199 1.62 -14.16 10.63
N GLY A 200 2.09 -13.34 9.69
CA GLY A 200 3.07 -13.77 8.69
C GLY A 200 4.42 -14.13 9.29
N PHE A 201 4.90 -13.40 10.30
CA PHE A 201 6.16 -13.71 10.99
C PHE A 201 6.11 -15.04 11.76
N ILE A 202 4.99 -15.40 12.33
CA ILE A 202 4.81 -16.70 12.99
C ILE A 202 4.50 -17.84 12.01
N GLY A 203 4.52 -17.56 10.70
CA GLY A 203 4.43 -18.56 9.65
C GLY A 203 3.01 -18.94 9.20
N VAL A 204 1.99 -18.15 9.55
CA VAL A 204 0.62 -18.38 9.06
C VAL A 204 0.58 -18.24 7.54
N PRO A 205 0.26 -19.33 6.78
CA PRO A 205 0.26 -19.30 5.33
C PRO A 205 -0.95 -18.50 4.80
N ARG A 206 -0.80 -17.90 3.63
CA ARG A 206 -1.95 -17.40 2.86
C ARG A 206 -2.61 -18.53 2.08
N ARG A 207 -3.87 -18.36 1.67
CA ARG A 207 -4.61 -19.30 0.81
C ARG A 207 -4.84 -20.68 1.44
N TYR A 208 -5.06 -20.71 2.74
CA TYR A 208 -5.43 -21.94 3.44
C TYR A 208 -6.89 -22.30 3.20
N TYR A 209 -7.17 -23.61 3.25
CA TYR A 209 -8.54 -24.14 3.14
C TYR A 209 -9.29 -24.05 4.47
N GLU A 210 -8.61 -24.45 5.57
CA GLU A 210 -9.18 -24.48 6.90
C GLU A 210 -8.12 -24.15 7.97
N MET A 211 -8.49 -23.35 8.94
CA MET A 211 -7.58 -22.93 10.01
C MET A 211 -7.38 -23.98 11.12
N GLY A 212 -8.24 -25.00 11.22
CA GLY A 212 -8.29 -25.92 12.36
C GLY A 212 -7.45 -27.19 12.25
N GLN A 213 -6.92 -27.53 11.08
CA GLN A 213 -6.30 -28.84 10.84
C GLN A 213 -4.78 -28.92 11.08
N THR A 214 -4.11 -27.81 11.29
CA THR A 214 -2.67 -27.78 11.56
C THR A 214 -2.38 -27.24 12.95
N GLU A 215 -2.61 -28.06 13.97
CA GLU A 215 -2.40 -27.73 15.39
C GLU A 215 -0.99 -27.16 15.68
N ALA A 216 0.01 -27.47 14.88
CA ALA A 216 1.38 -27.01 15.06
C ALA A 216 1.61 -25.55 14.68
N LEU A 217 0.76 -24.94 13.84
CA LEU A 217 0.92 -23.57 13.32
C LEU A 217 -0.10 -22.57 13.90
N TYR A 218 -1.18 -23.05 14.49
CA TYR A 218 -2.25 -22.21 15.00
C TYR A 218 -2.36 -22.32 16.53
N THR A 219 -1.56 -21.52 17.18
CA THR A 219 -1.80 -21.23 18.61
C THR A 219 -3.16 -20.55 18.74
N SER A 220 -3.83 -20.72 19.87
CA SER A 220 -5.09 -20.01 20.19
C SER A 220 -4.99 -18.51 19.91
N SER A 221 -3.81 -17.92 20.16
CA SER A 221 -3.52 -16.51 19.89
C SER A 221 -3.59 -16.11 18.40
N ALA A 222 -3.23 -17.01 17.48
CA ALA A 222 -3.34 -16.71 16.04
C ALA A 222 -4.80 -16.73 15.58
N ALA A 223 -5.62 -17.65 16.09
CA ALA A 223 -7.04 -17.69 15.81
C ALA A 223 -7.76 -16.45 16.36
N ASP A 224 -7.49 -16.06 17.61
CA ASP A 224 -8.07 -14.87 18.24
C ASP A 224 -7.70 -13.59 17.47
N LEU A 225 -6.45 -13.50 17.00
CA LEU A 225 -5.99 -12.36 16.20
C LEU A 225 -6.69 -12.30 14.84
N ASN A 226 -6.99 -13.44 14.21
CA ASN A 226 -7.78 -13.48 12.97
C ASN A 226 -9.22 -13.05 13.19
N VAL A 227 -9.84 -13.42 14.31
CA VAL A 227 -11.18 -12.92 14.69
C VAL A 227 -11.15 -11.40 14.86
N PHE A 228 -10.16 -10.88 15.58
CA PHE A 228 -9.96 -9.43 15.74
C PHE A 228 -9.83 -8.71 14.39
N ILE A 229 -8.98 -9.22 13.49
CA ILE A 229 -8.79 -8.68 12.14
C ILE A 229 -10.13 -8.66 11.36
N THR A 230 -10.91 -9.74 11.46
CA THR A 230 -12.21 -9.85 10.78
C THR A 230 -13.21 -8.81 11.31
N ILE A 231 -13.29 -8.64 12.63
CA ILE A 231 -14.17 -7.63 13.24
C ILE A 231 -13.74 -6.22 12.80
N ALA A 232 -12.44 -5.93 12.81
CA ALA A 232 -11.92 -4.64 12.35
C ALA A 232 -12.25 -4.42 10.85
N ALA A 233 -12.13 -5.44 10.02
CA ALA A 233 -12.46 -5.36 8.59
C ALA A 233 -13.95 -5.09 8.36
N LEU A 234 -14.84 -5.73 9.10
CA LEU A 234 -16.27 -5.46 9.05
C LEU A 234 -16.60 -4.02 9.49
N ALA A 235 -15.97 -3.53 10.56
CA ALA A 235 -16.15 -2.16 11.01
C ALA A 235 -15.71 -1.13 9.97
N VAL A 236 -14.56 -1.35 9.33
CA VAL A 236 -14.10 -0.51 8.21
C VAL A 236 -15.06 -0.59 7.03
N GLY A 237 -15.55 -1.79 6.68
CA GLY A 237 -16.53 -1.98 5.60
C GLY A 237 -17.82 -1.22 5.85
N PHE A 238 -18.37 -1.30 7.06
CA PHE A 238 -19.57 -0.53 7.44
C PHE A 238 -19.34 0.99 7.42
N ALA A 239 -18.15 1.44 7.79
CA ALA A 239 -17.82 2.86 7.74
C ALA A 239 -17.85 3.45 6.32
N GLN A 240 -17.66 2.62 5.29
CA GLN A 240 -17.77 3.08 3.90
C GLN A 240 -19.21 3.43 3.50
N LEU A 241 -20.22 2.91 4.23
CA LEU A 241 -21.62 3.25 3.99
C LEU A 241 -21.99 4.66 4.46
N VAL A 242 -21.14 5.30 5.25
CA VAL A 242 -21.28 6.69 5.70
C VAL A 242 -20.97 7.69 4.58
N PHE A 243 -20.27 7.23 3.59
CA PHE A 243 -19.93 7.98 2.38
C PHE A 243 -21.07 7.97 1.37
#